data_8974f2e7901f2ecd4cc554019f248592
#
_entry.id   8974f2e7901f2ecd4cc554019f248592
#
_cell.length_a   1.000
_cell.length_b   1.000
_cell.length_c   1.000
_cell.angle_alpha   90.00
_cell.angle_beta   90.00
_cell.angle_gamma   90.00
#
_symmetry.space_group_name_H-M   'P 1'
#
loop_
_entity.id
_entity.type
_entity.pdbx_description
1 polymer ?
#
loop_
_entity_poly.entity_id
_entity_poly.type
_entity_poly.pdbx_seq_one_letter_code
_entity_poly.pdbx_strand_id
1 'polypeptide(L)'
;GMKYITITTKHHDGFAMFDSKISDWDIMDRTVYQKDIIKQMAEACKKHNIKLFLYYSQLDWHHPDYYPRGDTGNKSGRPDKGDWENYLDYMNGQLTELLTNYGEIGGIWFDGWWDKKDADWQLRKTYDLIHELH
;
A
#
# COMPACT_ATOMS: atom_id res chain seq x y z
N GLY A 1 2.78 7.78 -27.74
CA GLY A 1 2.92 8.33 -26.43
C GLY A 1 2.56 7.33 -25.33
N MET A 2 2.95 7.63 -24.12
CA MET A 2 2.69 6.81 -22.92
C MET A 2 1.18 6.77 -22.65
N LYS A 3 0.66 5.59 -22.32
CA LYS A 3 -0.78 5.37 -22.07
C LYS A 3 -1.11 5.16 -20.60
N TYR A 4 -0.15 4.70 -19.82
CA TYR A 4 -0.29 4.47 -18.39
C TYR A 4 1.05 4.69 -17.67
N ILE A 5 0.97 4.83 -16.37
CA ILE A 5 2.11 4.90 -15.46
C ILE A 5 1.78 4.09 -14.20
N THR A 6 2.78 3.43 -13.64
CA THR A 6 2.69 2.79 -12.32
C THR A 6 3.56 3.57 -11.33
N ILE A 7 2.99 3.94 -10.19
CA ILE A 7 3.72 4.62 -9.12
C ILE A 7 3.70 3.78 -7.84
N THR A 8 4.79 3.80 -7.10
CA THR A 8 4.88 3.17 -5.78
C THR A 8 4.11 3.98 -4.74
N THR A 9 3.08 3.38 -4.17
CA THR A 9 2.29 3.99 -3.09
C THR A 9 2.82 3.65 -1.70
N LYS A 10 3.30 2.43 -1.54
CA LYS A 10 4.02 1.93 -0.36
C LYS A 10 4.98 0.83 -0.81
N HIS A 11 6.25 0.92 -0.43
CA HIS A 11 7.24 -0.14 -0.63
C HIS A 11 7.44 -0.98 0.64
N HIS A 12 8.43 -1.86 0.66
CA HIS A 12 8.69 -2.79 1.77
C HIS A 12 9.01 -2.10 3.10
N ASP A 13 9.46 -0.86 3.09
CA ASP A 13 9.70 -0.03 4.27
C ASP A 13 8.42 0.44 4.97
N GLY A 14 7.27 0.14 4.41
CA GLY A 14 5.96 0.49 4.95
C GLY A 14 5.57 1.95 4.83
N PHE A 15 6.44 2.80 4.24
CA PHE A 15 6.19 4.23 4.15
C PHE A 15 5.18 4.55 3.04
N ALA A 16 4.05 5.18 3.43
CA ALA A 16 2.99 5.55 2.50
C ALA A 16 3.30 6.89 1.82
N MET A 17 3.28 6.92 0.49
CA MET A 17 3.44 8.13 -0.33
C MET A 17 2.15 8.91 -0.50
N PHE A 18 1.13 8.60 0.28
CA PHE A 18 -0.21 9.19 0.28
C PHE A 18 -0.67 9.49 1.71
N ASP A 19 -1.68 10.33 1.85
CA ASP A 19 -2.28 10.72 3.13
C ASP A 19 -3.14 9.58 3.70
N SER A 20 -2.51 8.66 4.42
CA SER A 20 -3.20 7.54 5.06
C SER A 20 -3.83 7.98 6.39
N LYS A 21 -5.12 7.69 6.58
CA LYS A 21 -5.82 8.01 7.83
C LYS A 21 -5.72 6.90 8.88
N ILE A 22 -5.15 5.77 8.49
CA ILE A 22 -4.96 4.61 9.37
C ILE A 22 -3.50 4.36 9.75
N SER A 23 -2.59 5.21 9.28
CA SER A 23 -1.17 5.19 9.60
C SER A 23 -0.62 6.62 9.69
N ASP A 24 0.27 6.86 10.62
CA ASP A 24 1.08 8.09 10.68
C ASP A 24 2.47 7.92 10.05
N TRP A 25 2.76 6.74 9.48
CA TRP A 25 4.00 6.45 8.77
C TRP A 25 3.84 6.78 7.29
N ASP A 26 3.66 8.06 7.01
CA ASP A 26 3.37 8.56 5.68
C ASP A 26 4.03 9.91 5.38
N ILE A 27 3.89 10.34 4.13
CA ILE A 27 4.51 11.57 3.62
C ILE A 27 3.91 12.84 4.24
N MET A 28 2.67 12.81 4.70
CA MET A 28 2.03 13.96 5.31
C MET A 28 2.53 14.18 6.74
N ASP A 29 2.65 13.10 7.52
CA ASP A 29 2.93 13.17 8.95
C ASP A 29 4.43 13.13 9.27
N ARG A 30 5.24 12.52 8.41
CA ARG A 30 6.66 12.26 8.69
C ARG A 30 7.63 13.05 7.82
N THR A 31 7.17 13.94 6.97
CA THR A 31 8.06 14.77 6.16
C THR A 31 7.69 16.26 6.22
N VAL A 32 8.68 17.10 5.94
CA VAL A 32 8.45 18.55 5.79
C VAL A 32 7.72 18.90 4.48
N TYR A 33 7.65 17.95 3.55
CA TYR A 33 6.95 18.14 2.28
C TYR A 33 5.45 18.27 2.44
N GLN A 34 4.85 17.48 3.31
CA GLN A 34 3.45 17.54 3.74
C GLN A 34 2.44 17.67 2.57
N LYS A 35 2.69 16.94 1.49
CA LYS A 35 1.78 16.88 0.34
C LYS A 35 1.64 15.43 -0.11
N ASP A 36 0.41 15.06 -0.44
CA ASP A 36 0.07 13.75 -0.95
C ASP A 36 0.54 13.61 -2.41
N ILE A 37 1.62 12.86 -2.62
CA ILE A 37 2.21 12.64 -3.96
C ILE A 37 1.26 11.83 -4.83
N ILE A 38 0.53 10.86 -4.27
CA ILE A 38 -0.39 10.03 -5.05
C ILE A 38 -1.56 10.87 -5.54
N LYS A 39 -2.06 11.80 -4.73
CA LYS A 39 -3.07 12.76 -5.16
C LYS A 39 -2.60 13.63 -6.32
N GLN A 40 -1.40 14.20 -6.19
CA GLN A 40 -0.82 15.02 -7.25
C GLN A 40 -0.64 14.21 -8.55
N MET A 41 -0.19 12.96 -8.46
CA MET A 41 -0.03 12.08 -9.61
C MET A 41 -1.38 11.73 -10.25
N ALA A 42 -2.40 11.42 -9.44
CA ALA A 42 -3.74 11.11 -9.94
C ALA A 42 -4.35 12.29 -10.70
N GLU A 43 -4.22 13.51 -10.15
CA GLU A 43 -4.68 14.73 -10.81
C GLU A 43 -3.95 14.99 -12.14
N ALA A 44 -2.63 14.80 -12.17
CA ALA A 44 -1.83 14.96 -13.38
C ALA A 44 -2.17 13.89 -14.44
N CYS A 45 -2.33 12.63 -14.04
CA CYS A 45 -2.72 11.53 -14.93
C CYS A 45 -4.10 11.79 -15.54
N LYS A 46 -5.07 12.22 -14.76
CA LYS A 46 -6.40 12.60 -15.24
C LYS A 46 -6.32 13.73 -16.27
N LYS A 47 -5.56 14.78 -15.95
CA LYS A 47 -5.37 15.94 -16.85
C LYS A 47 -4.77 15.54 -18.21
N HIS A 48 -3.87 14.58 -18.23
CA HIS A 48 -3.13 14.16 -19.44
C HIS A 48 -3.67 12.88 -20.08
N ASN A 49 -4.83 12.38 -19.63
CA ASN A 49 -5.44 11.15 -20.12
C ASN A 49 -4.48 9.94 -20.09
N ILE A 50 -3.78 9.79 -18.95
CA ILE A 50 -2.86 8.69 -18.66
C ILE A 50 -3.52 7.85 -17.55
N LYS A 51 -3.57 6.51 -17.72
CA LYS A 51 -4.06 5.62 -16.67
C LYS A 51 -3.04 5.48 -15.56
N LEU A 52 -3.50 5.64 -14.32
CA LEU A 52 -2.66 5.47 -13.13
C LEU A 52 -2.84 4.07 -12.57
N PHE A 53 -1.72 3.34 -12.43
CA PHE A 53 -1.62 2.08 -11.70
C PHE A 53 -0.82 2.29 -10.42
N LEU A 54 -1.19 1.58 -9.37
CA LEU A 54 -0.59 1.73 -8.05
C LEU A 54 0.19 0.46 -7.68
N TYR A 55 1.49 0.58 -7.46
CA TYR A 55 2.27 -0.47 -6.84
C TYR A 55 2.05 -0.42 -5.33
N TYR A 56 1.76 -1.56 -4.72
CA TYR A 56 1.59 -1.72 -3.29
C TYR A 56 2.34 -2.95 -2.78
N SER A 57 3.24 -2.77 -1.82
CA SER A 57 3.93 -3.88 -1.18
C SER A 57 3.04 -4.52 -0.11
N GLN A 58 2.82 -5.83 -0.24
CA GLN A 58 2.20 -6.65 0.80
C GLN A 58 3.17 -6.87 1.98
N LEU A 59 4.46 -6.96 1.70
CA LEU A 59 5.53 -6.98 2.70
C LEU A 59 5.66 -5.61 3.38
N ASP A 60 5.82 -5.62 4.70
CA ASP A 60 6.01 -4.40 5.49
C ASP A 60 7.05 -4.61 6.59
N TRP A 61 8.17 -3.91 6.47
CA TRP A 61 9.24 -3.97 7.48
C TRP A 61 9.00 -3.07 8.68
N HIS A 62 8.02 -2.18 8.62
CA HIS A 62 7.74 -1.21 9.67
C HIS A 62 6.58 -1.63 10.57
N HIS A 63 5.49 -2.16 9.98
CA HIS A 63 4.27 -2.43 10.73
C HIS A 63 4.47 -3.53 11.78
N PRO A 64 4.17 -3.30 13.07
CA PRO A 64 4.41 -4.28 14.14
C PRO A 64 3.62 -5.57 13.95
N ASP A 65 2.43 -5.50 13.40
CA ASP A 65 1.55 -6.67 13.19
C ASP A 65 1.88 -7.47 11.92
N TYR A 66 2.91 -7.05 11.14
CA TYR A 66 3.51 -7.92 10.12
C TYR A 66 4.30 -9.03 10.84
N TYR A 67 3.58 -9.95 11.44
CA TYR A 67 4.08 -10.97 12.35
C TYR A 67 3.33 -12.31 12.15
N PRO A 68 3.97 -13.48 12.23
CA PRO A 68 5.43 -13.66 12.39
C PRO A 68 6.23 -12.98 11.27
N ARG A 69 7.50 -12.64 11.58
CA ARG A 69 8.39 -12.03 10.57
C ARG A 69 8.57 -12.97 9.37
N GLY A 70 8.71 -12.39 8.20
CA GLY A 70 9.05 -13.12 7.00
C GLY A 70 10.57 -13.40 6.87
N ASP A 71 10.99 -13.69 5.66
CA ASP A 71 12.38 -13.99 5.33
C ASP A 71 13.30 -12.75 5.42
N THR A 72 12.72 -11.55 5.32
CA THR A 72 13.45 -10.28 5.26
C THR A 72 13.06 -9.32 6.38
N GLY A 73 13.79 -8.20 6.49
CA GLY A 73 13.48 -7.13 7.46
C GLY A 73 13.75 -7.51 8.94
N ASN A 74 14.56 -8.52 9.19
CA ASN A 74 14.85 -9.00 10.56
C ASN A 74 15.57 -7.97 11.45
N LYS A 75 16.19 -6.96 10.84
CA LYS A 75 16.90 -5.87 11.53
C LYS A 75 16.10 -4.56 11.56
N SER A 76 14.84 -4.57 11.20
CA SER A 76 13.99 -3.37 11.13
C SER A 76 13.61 -2.77 12.48
N GLY A 77 13.93 -3.43 13.61
CA GLY A 77 13.60 -2.97 14.95
C GLY A 77 12.15 -3.22 15.38
N ARG A 78 11.36 -3.93 14.57
CA ARG A 78 9.99 -4.31 14.94
C ARG A 78 9.98 -5.19 16.20
N PRO A 79 8.95 -5.06 17.05
CA PRO A 79 8.77 -5.97 18.18
C PRO A 79 8.62 -7.43 17.71
N ASP A 80 9.03 -8.39 18.53
CA ASP A 80 8.87 -9.81 18.25
C ASP A 80 7.52 -10.33 18.74
N LYS A 81 6.48 -9.61 18.38
CA LYS A 81 5.06 -9.91 18.66
C LYS A 81 4.18 -9.09 17.72
N GLY A 82 3.00 -9.57 17.43
CA GLY A 82 2.02 -8.87 16.60
C GLY A 82 0.84 -9.79 16.29
N ASP A 83 -0.12 -9.25 15.57
CA ASP A 83 -1.33 -9.94 15.14
C ASP A 83 -1.46 -9.84 13.62
N TRP A 84 -1.34 -10.99 12.94
CA TRP A 84 -1.41 -11.07 11.48
C TRP A 84 -2.74 -10.59 10.91
N GLU A 85 -3.85 -10.85 11.58
CA GLU A 85 -5.17 -10.37 11.14
C GLU A 85 -5.24 -8.84 11.15
N ASN A 86 -4.68 -8.20 12.18
CA ASN A 86 -4.60 -6.74 12.24
C ASN A 86 -3.77 -6.17 11.08
N TYR A 87 -2.69 -6.86 10.68
CA TYR A 87 -1.92 -6.45 9.51
C TYR A 87 -2.73 -6.55 8.22
N LEU A 88 -3.48 -7.64 8.03
CA LEU A 88 -4.32 -7.79 6.85
C LEU A 88 -5.44 -6.75 6.80
N ASP A 89 -6.04 -6.43 7.92
CA ASP A 89 -7.05 -5.36 8.01
C ASP A 89 -6.42 -3.98 7.72
N TYR A 90 -5.21 -3.71 8.22
CA TYR A 90 -4.44 -2.51 7.87
C TYR A 90 -4.15 -2.44 6.37
N MET A 91 -3.66 -3.50 5.77
CA MET A 91 -3.38 -3.58 4.33
C MET A 91 -4.65 -3.29 3.51
N ASN A 92 -5.75 -3.97 3.83
CA ASN A 92 -7.03 -3.78 3.16
C ASN A 92 -7.61 -2.38 3.39
N GLY A 93 -7.39 -1.79 4.55
CA GLY A 93 -7.74 -0.40 4.85
C GLY A 93 -7.00 0.60 3.96
N GLN A 94 -5.68 0.46 3.79
CA GLN A 94 -4.90 1.29 2.87
C GLN A 94 -5.32 1.10 1.40
N LEU A 95 -5.62 -0.13 0.98
CA LEU A 95 -6.15 -0.39 -0.36
C LEU A 95 -7.51 0.30 -0.56
N THR A 96 -8.36 0.30 0.45
CA THR A 96 -9.64 1.03 0.42
C THR A 96 -9.41 2.53 0.24
N GLU A 97 -8.50 3.15 0.99
CA GLU A 97 -8.13 4.56 0.83
C GLU A 97 -7.66 4.85 -0.61
N LEU A 98 -6.76 4.02 -1.14
CA LEU A 98 -6.21 4.18 -2.48
C LEU A 98 -7.24 4.03 -3.60
N LEU A 99 -8.22 3.15 -3.43
CA LEU A 99 -9.25 2.90 -4.44
C LEU A 99 -10.44 3.87 -4.35
N THR A 100 -10.60 4.59 -3.23
CA THR A 100 -11.76 5.48 -3.03
C THR A 100 -11.42 6.96 -3.07
N ASN A 101 -10.17 7.35 -2.75
CA ASN A 101 -9.82 8.76 -2.54
C ASN A 101 -9.11 9.43 -3.73
N TYR A 102 -8.71 8.67 -4.75
CA TYR A 102 -7.82 9.16 -5.81
C TYR A 102 -8.44 9.14 -7.22
N GLY A 103 -9.74 8.91 -7.30
CA GLY A 103 -10.47 8.84 -8.55
C GLY A 103 -10.26 7.51 -9.29
N GLU A 104 -10.30 7.52 -10.60
CA GLU A 104 -10.16 6.31 -11.41
C GLU A 104 -8.72 5.78 -11.36
N ILE A 105 -8.56 4.56 -10.87
CA ILE A 105 -7.30 3.83 -10.79
C ILE A 105 -7.34 2.67 -11.80
N GLY A 106 -6.30 2.51 -12.60
CA GLY A 106 -6.24 1.46 -13.62
C GLY A 106 -6.03 0.05 -13.05
N GLY A 107 -5.48 -0.05 -11.84
CA GLY A 107 -5.27 -1.32 -11.14
C GLY A 107 -4.18 -1.23 -10.06
N ILE A 108 -4.06 -2.32 -9.31
CA ILE A 108 -3.05 -2.49 -8.25
C ILE A 108 -2.02 -3.51 -8.71
N TRP A 109 -0.75 -3.17 -8.54
CA TRP A 109 0.39 -4.08 -8.70
C TRP A 109 0.90 -4.50 -7.33
N PHE A 110 0.63 -5.72 -6.92
CA PHE A 110 1.12 -6.28 -5.67
C PHE A 110 2.54 -6.81 -5.79
N ASP A 111 3.30 -6.69 -4.69
CA ASP A 111 4.63 -7.27 -4.53
C ASP A 111 4.86 -7.65 -3.06
N GLY A 112 5.87 -8.49 -2.80
CA GLY A 112 6.32 -8.80 -1.45
C GLY A 112 5.70 -10.04 -0.80
N TRP A 113 4.70 -10.70 -1.42
CA TRP A 113 4.11 -11.92 -0.88
C TRP A 113 5.14 -13.03 -0.67
N TRP A 114 6.20 -13.04 -1.45
CA TRP A 114 7.29 -14.00 -1.43
C TRP A 114 8.04 -14.03 -0.08
N ASP A 115 7.96 -12.96 0.72
CA ASP A 115 8.57 -12.86 2.05
C ASP A 115 7.90 -13.79 3.08
N LYS A 116 6.62 -14.13 2.88
CA LYS A 116 5.81 -15.01 3.72
C LYS A 116 4.93 -15.92 2.87
N LYS A 117 5.54 -16.79 2.07
CA LYS A 117 4.83 -17.65 1.08
C LYS A 117 3.78 -18.57 1.71
N ASP A 118 4.04 -19.03 2.93
CA ASP A 118 3.18 -19.99 3.64
C ASP A 118 2.14 -19.31 4.54
N ALA A 119 2.10 -17.97 4.59
CA ALA A 119 1.09 -17.24 5.35
C ALA A 119 -0.27 -17.26 4.65
N ASP A 120 -1.32 -17.30 5.42
CA ASP A 120 -2.67 -17.06 4.90
C ASP A 120 -2.86 -15.56 4.64
N TRP A 121 -2.69 -15.15 3.40
CA TRP A 121 -2.87 -13.78 2.95
C TRP A 121 -4.33 -13.37 2.76
N GLN A 122 -5.28 -14.30 2.94
CA GLN A 122 -6.71 -14.06 2.69
C GLN A 122 -6.96 -13.38 1.33
N LEU A 123 -6.25 -13.81 0.28
CA LEU A 123 -6.24 -13.16 -1.04
C LEU A 123 -7.65 -12.98 -1.61
N ARG A 124 -8.55 -13.93 -1.33
CA ARG A 124 -9.94 -13.82 -1.79
C ARG A 124 -10.63 -12.59 -1.21
N LYS A 125 -10.48 -12.36 0.09
CA LYS A 125 -11.03 -11.16 0.78
C LYS A 125 -10.52 -9.87 0.15
N THR A 126 -9.20 -9.81 -0.12
CA THR A 126 -8.57 -8.64 -0.74
C THR A 126 -9.05 -8.43 -2.18
N TYR A 127 -9.16 -9.48 -2.99
CA TYR A 127 -9.66 -9.37 -4.36
C TYR A 127 -11.13 -8.98 -4.42
N ASP A 128 -11.96 -9.57 -3.58
CA ASP A 128 -13.38 -9.20 -3.50
C ASP A 128 -13.55 -7.73 -3.12
N LEU A 129 -12.76 -7.22 -2.15
CA LEU A 129 -12.71 -5.81 -1.79
C LEU A 129 -12.33 -4.92 -2.99
N ILE A 130 -11.28 -5.28 -3.73
CA ILE A 130 -10.85 -4.51 -4.90
C ILE A 130 -11.95 -4.48 -5.97
N HIS A 131 -12.58 -5.61 -6.25
CA HIS A 131 -13.66 -5.70 -7.24
C HIS A 131 -14.92 -4.94 -6.82
N GLU A 132 -15.19 -4.83 -5.53
CA GLU A 132 -16.31 -4.04 -5.03
C GLU A 132 -16.08 -2.54 -5.18
N LEU A 133 -14.84 -2.08 -5.02
CA LEU A 133 -14.47 -0.66 -5.02
C LEU A 133 -14.03 -0.14 -6.40
N HIS A 134 -13.77 -1.02 -7.35
CA HIS A 134 -13.26 -0.71 -8.69
C HIS A 134 -14.30 -1.10 -9.79
#